data_faf77382fdbc288bb2c74ac5af88d6d0
#
_entry.id   faf77382fdbc288bb2c74ac5af88d6d0
#
_cell.length_a   1.000
_cell.length_b   1.000
_cell.length_c   1.000
_cell.angle_alpha   90.00
_cell.angle_beta   90.00
_cell.angle_gamma   90.00
#
_symmetry.space_group_name_H-M   'P 1'
#
loop_
_entity.id
_entity.type
_entity.pdbx_description
1 polymer ?
#
loop_
_entity_poly.entity_id
_entity_poly.type
_entity_poly.pdbx_seq_one_letter_code
_entity_poly.pdbx_strand_id
1 'polypeptide(L)'
;MEDIFVALNSILSHKMRSMLTMLGIIIGIGAIIAIFSIIEGNTENTKRQLIGGNNNTIKVVYDKKSSIDPSIPEKSQAQKPSYIPFMGEDVLSKIKEIPGVKNALMTYGTDEKIYYLSQKSSGKVQAVSQSVANIKQQRLLEGEGFDSEAFKNQEQVTYLEKTLYDTLFPKGDGIGKYVEVMGNPFKVIGVFESTEQSGLTAGSEKVAYIPLQQWHRIFDTINVSPEVTVQTHKADDLKKVAKKVSDYLNQQMSQSDYMFGVLNLQEFERQLENLNKSNFVLLAGIASISLLVGGIGVMNIMLVSVTERTREIGIKKALGARRKIILKQFLIEAVILTLMGGVIGVIAGIASGFAITQSLAYPYILSLFSVFVSLLFCCIIGVVFGLLPAVKASKLDPIEALRFE
;
A
#
# COMPACT_ATOMS: atom_id res chain seq x y z
N MET A 1 -38.18 -21.42 -2.55
CA MET A 1 -38.06 -20.61 -1.31
C MET A 1 -38.13 -21.48 -0.05
N GLU A 2 -38.97 -22.52 0.00
CA GLU A 2 -39.05 -23.44 1.13
C GLU A 2 -37.72 -24.14 1.44
N ASP A 3 -36.97 -24.59 0.45
CA ASP A 3 -35.65 -25.25 0.63
C ASP A 3 -34.63 -24.36 1.36
N ILE A 4 -34.68 -23.04 1.12
CA ILE A 4 -33.78 -22.08 1.78
C ILE A 4 -34.13 -21.90 3.24
N PHE A 5 -35.41 -21.84 3.54
CA PHE A 5 -35.92 -21.68 4.93
C PHE A 5 -35.63 -22.93 5.77
N VAL A 6 -35.75 -24.11 5.18
CA VAL A 6 -35.40 -25.37 5.81
C VAL A 6 -33.89 -25.44 6.09
N ALA A 7 -33.05 -25.02 5.14
CA ALA A 7 -31.59 -24.96 5.30
C ALA A 7 -31.19 -24.03 6.45
N LEU A 8 -31.76 -22.80 6.50
CA LEU A 8 -31.50 -21.84 7.57
C LEU A 8 -31.88 -22.36 8.95
N ASN A 9 -33.06 -22.98 9.07
CA ASN A 9 -33.51 -23.57 10.35
C ASN A 9 -32.61 -24.74 10.81
N SER A 10 -32.13 -25.55 9.88
CA SER A 10 -31.17 -26.63 10.15
C SER A 10 -29.85 -26.11 10.71
N ILE A 11 -29.33 -25.05 10.12
CA ILE A 11 -28.06 -24.39 10.55
C ILE A 11 -28.21 -23.79 11.95
N LEU A 12 -29.38 -23.15 12.23
CA LEU A 12 -29.68 -22.54 13.52
C LEU A 12 -29.91 -23.53 14.65
N SER A 13 -30.33 -24.77 14.33
CA SER A 13 -30.56 -25.83 15.32
C SER A 13 -29.27 -26.41 15.91
N HIS A 14 -28.15 -26.34 15.16
CA HIS A 14 -26.82 -26.85 15.58
C HIS A 14 -25.74 -25.77 15.53
N LYS A 15 -25.97 -24.64 16.20
CA LYS A 15 -25.17 -23.41 16.14
C LYS A 15 -23.68 -23.62 16.30
N MET A 16 -23.24 -24.36 17.34
CA MET A 16 -21.80 -24.57 17.62
C MET A 16 -21.09 -25.33 16.50
N ARG A 17 -21.76 -26.36 15.94
CA ARG A 17 -21.16 -27.16 14.86
C ARG A 17 -21.07 -26.38 13.57
N SER A 18 -22.12 -25.65 13.20
CA SER A 18 -22.13 -24.79 12.01
C SER A 18 -21.15 -23.63 12.12
N MET A 19 -21.01 -23.04 13.32
CA MET A 19 -20.07 -21.93 13.54
C MET A 19 -18.61 -22.38 13.43
N LEU A 20 -18.27 -23.56 13.98
CA LEU A 20 -16.90 -24.09 13.94
C LEU A 20 -16.45 -24.43 12.52
N THR A 21 -17.37 -24.92 11.66
CA THR A 21 -17.04 -25.22 10.26
C THR A 21 -17.02 -23.99 9.38
N MET A 22 -17.93 -23.05 9.59
CA MET A 22 -17.89 -21.77 8.89
C MET A 22 -16.61 -20.99 9.22
N LEU A 23 -15.99 -21.22 10.39
CA LEU A 23 -14.77 -20.52 10.82
C LEU A 23 -13.64 -20.65 9.80
N GLY A 24 -13.41 -21.85 9.25
CA GLY A 24 -12.38 -22.05 8.21
C GLY A 24 -12.68 -21.26 6.93
N ILE A 25 -13.94 -21.16 6.53
CA ILE A 25 -14.38 -20.38 5.36
C ILE A 25 -14.28 -18.88 5.67
N ILE A 26 -14.73 -18.46 6.85
CA ILE A 26 -14.66 -17.06 7.31
C ILE A 26 -13.20 -16.55 7.29
N ILE A 27 -12.28 -17.33 7.89
CA ILE A 27 -10.86 -16.98 7.92
C ILE A 27 -10.28 -16.95 6.50
N GLY A 28 -10.57 -17.97 5.67
CA GLY A 28 -10.05 -18.04 4.31
C GLY A 28 -10.50 -16.87 3.43
N ILE A 29 -11.78 -16.56 3.43
CA ILE A 29 -12.36 -15.44 2.67
C ILE A 29 -11.93 -14.10 3.25
N GLY A 30 -11.95 -13.96 4.58
CA GLY A 30 -11.51 -12.75 5.27
C GLY A 30 -10.06 -12.43 4.95
N ALA A 31 -9.18 -13.44 4.95
CA ALA A 31 -7.79 -13.28 4.59
C ALA A 31 -7.62 -12.82 3.12
N ILE A 32 -8.34 -13.42 2.17
CA ILE A 32 -8.28 -13.02 0.76
C ILE A 32 -8.63 -11.54 0.60
N ILE A 33 -9.73 -11.08 1.18
CA ILE A 33 -10.17 -9.69 1.05
C ILE A 33 -9.20 -8.72 1.72
N ALA A 34 -8.73 -9.04 2.93
CA ALA A 34 -7.75 -8.22 3.64
C ALA A 34 -6.44 -8.08 2.83
N ILE A 35 -5.95 -9.19 2.27
CA ILE A 35 -4.73 -9.22 1.46
C ILE A 35 -4.89 -8.35 0.21
N PHE A 36 -6.00 -8.46 -0.52
CA PHE A 36 -6.28 -7.61 -1.68
C PHE A 36 -6.27 -6.14 -1.31
N SER A 37 -6.95 -5.77 -0.22
CA SER A 37 -7.00 -4.37 0.25
C SER A 37 -5.61 -3.84 0.62
N ILE A 38 -4.77 -4.67 1.24
CA ILE A 38 -3.39 -4.29 1.60
C ILE A 38 -2.53 -4.11 0.35
N ILE A 39 -2.60 -5.03 -0.61
CA ILE A 39 -1.82 -4.98 -1.85
C ILE A 39 -2.22 -3.75 -2.68
N GLU A 40 -3.51 -3.52 -2.89
CA GLU A 40 -4.01 -2.37 -3.64
C GLU A 40 -3.68 -1.05 -2.91
N GLY A 41 -3.88 -1.01 -1.59
CA GLY A 41 -3.53 0.14 -0.76
C GLY A 41 -2.03 0.48 -0.82
N ASN A 42 -1.16 -0.52 -0.70
CA ASN A 42 0.29 -0.34 -0.84
C ASN A 42 0.69 0.14 -2.24
N THR A 43 0.10 -0.44 -3.28
CA THR A 43 0.35 -0.06 -4.68
C THR A 43 -0.04 1.40 -4.93
N GLU A 44 -1.23 1.78 -4.49
CA GLU A 44 -1.71 3.16 -4.64
C GLU A 44 -0.88 4.14 -3.82
N ASN A 45 -0.50 3.79 -2.59
CA ASN A 45 0.37 4.60 -1.77
C ASN A 45 1.73 4.83 -2.44
N THR A 46 2.33 3.76 -2.97
CA THR A 46 3.61 3.84 -3.68
C THR A 46 3.50 4.69 -4.95
N LYS A 47 2.41 4.55 -5.71
CA LYS A 47 2.13 5.41 -6.87
C LYS A 47 2.04 6.88 -6.48
N ARG A 48 1.30 7.20 -5.41
CA ARG A 48 1.17 8.57 -4.91
C ARG A 48 2.51 9.18 -4.50
N GLN A 49 3.37 8.41 -3.85
CA GLN A 49 4.70 8.87 -3.46
C GLN A 49 5.59 9.20 -4.65
N LEU A 50 5.53 8.40 -5.71
CA LEU A 50 6.31 8.59 -6.92
C LEU A 50 5.81 9.76 -7.79
N ILE A 51 4.50 9.95 -7.85
CA ILE A 51 3.89 11.03 -8.64
C ILE A 51 3.95 12.37 -7.92
N GLY A 52 4.14 12.40 -6.59
CA GLY A 52 4.25 13.64 -5.83
C GLY A 52 3.10 13.96 -4.88
N GLY A 53 2.24 13.00 -4.55
CA GLY A 53 1.23 13.13 -3.49
C GLY A 53 -0.06 13.88 -3.89
N ASN A 54 -0.87 14.22 -2.87
CA ASN A 54 -2.23 14.75 -3.03
C ASN A 54 -2.32 16.24 -3.50
N ASN A 55 -1.17 16.95 -3.65
CA ASN A 55 -1.14 18.41 -3.83
C ASN A 55 -0.95 18.88 -5.26
N ASN A 56 -1.31 18.10 -6.26
CA ASN A 56 -0.98 18.41 -7.66
C ASN A 56 0.52 18.70 -7.85
N THR A 57 1.37 17.87 -7.22
CA THR A 57 2.82 17.95 -7.34
C THR A 57 3.35 16.82 -8.20
N ILE A 58 4.48 17.05 -8.86
CA ILE A 58 5.20 16.05 -9.64
C ILE A 58 6.70 16.26 -9.45
N LYS A 59 7.44 15.15 -9.36
CA LYS A 59 8.89 15.17 -9.19
C LYS A 59 9.58 15.08 -10.55
N VAL A 60 10.50 15.99 -10.80
CA VAL A 60 11.42 15.97 -11.91
C VAL A 60 12.80 15.61 -11.35
N VAL A 61 13.33 14.51 -11.80
CA VAL A 61 14.62 13.96 -11.34
C VAL A 61 15.62 13.86 -12.50
N TYR A 62 16.90 13.82 -12.19
CA TYR A 62 17.95 13.58 -13.17
C TYR A 62 18.36 12.12 -13.14
N ASP A 63 17.99 11.37 -14.15
CA ASP A 63 18.22 9.92 -14.22
C ASP A 63 18.60 9.49 -15.65
N LYS A 64 18.90 8.22 -15.83
CA LYS A 64 19.17 7.63 -17.14
C LYS A 64 18.04 7.96 -18.11
N LYS A 65 18.38 8.25 -19.34
CA LYS A 65 17.38 8.53 -20.39
C LYS A 65 16.35 7.42 -20.54
N SER A 66 16.76 6.16 -20.42
CA SER A 66 15.87 4.98 -20.46
C SER A 66 14.90 4.91 -19.29
N SER A 67 15.27 5.42 -18.10
CA SER A 67 14.38 5.49 -16.93
C SER A 67 13.29 6.56 -17.07
N ILE A 68 13.52 7.56 -17.92
CA ILE A 68 12.61 8.69 -18.16
C ILE A 68 11.79 8.46 -19.42
N ASP A 69 12.42 8.04 -20.50
CA ASP A 69 11.79 7.78 -21.80
C ASP A 69 11.98 6.30 -22.19
N PRO A 70 10.92 5.47 -22.11
CA PRO A 70 10.98 4.05 -22.43
C PRO A 70 11.24 3.75 -23.91
N SER A 71 11.14 4.76 -24.80
CA SER A 71 11.50 4.61 -26.21
C SER A 71 13.02 4.56 -26.43
N ILE A 72 13.81 4.98 -25.43
CA ILE A 72 15.25 4.98 -25.48
C ILE A 72 15.79 3.67 -24.92
N PRO A 73 16.52 2.87 -25.70
CA PRO A 73 17.06 1.60 -25.24
C PRO A 73 18.03 1.79 -24.08
N GLU A 74 17.96 0.91 -23.09
CA GLU A 74 18.87 0.94 -21.96
C GLU A 74 20.29 0.60 -22.41
N LYS A 75 21.22 1.51 -22.12
CA LYS A 75 22.64 1.26 -22.31
C LYS A 75 23.21 0.57 -21.08
N SER A 76 23.82 -0.59 -21.26
CA SER A 76 24.43 -1.38 -20.18
C SER A 76 25.53 -0.63 -19.40
N GLN A 77 26.09 0.43 -19.94
CA GLN A 77 27.11 1.29 -19.32
C GLN A 77 26.77 2.78 -19.47
N ALA A 78 25.57 3.19 -19.03
CA ALA A 78 25.25 4.62 -19.00
C ALA A 78 26.13 5.34 -17.98
N GLN A 79 26.93 6.30 -18.44
CA GLN A 79 27.84 7.08 -17.60
C GLN A 79 27.17 8.36 -17.14
N LYS A 80 27.14 8.55 -15.81
CA LYS A 80 26.77 9.84 -15.22
C LYS A 80 27.81 10.88 -15.58
N PRO A 81 27.40 12.14 -15.85
CA PRO A 81 28.38 13.20 -16.11
C PRO A 81 29.36 13.35 -14.94
N SER A 82 30.62 13.62 -15.26
CA SER A 82 31.66 13.87 -14.25
C SER A 82 31.40 15.13 -13.42
N TYR A 83 30.62 16.05 -13.96
CA TYR A 83 30.22 17.28 -13.28
C TYR A 83 28.73 17.59 -13.55
N ILE A 84 28.01 17.90 -12.50
CA ILE A 84 26.63 18.40 -12.51
C ILE A 84 26.71 19.83 -11.92
N PRO A 85 26.34 20.88 -12.67
CA PRO A 85 26.36 22.23 -12.15
C PRO A 85 25.37 22.39 -11.00
N PHE A 86 25.77 23.14 -9.97
CA PHE A 86 24.88 23.53 -8.92
C PHE A 86 23.76 24.42 -9.46
N MET A 87 22.51 24.07 -9.17
CA MET A 87 21.33 24.83 -9.52
C MET A 87 20.78 25.47 -8.27
N GLY A 88 20.78 26.79 -8.22
CA GLY A 88 20.36 27.57 -7.06
C GLY A 88 18.97 28.21 -7.22
N GLU A 89 18.76 29.27 -6.44
CA GLU A 89 17.49 30.02 -6.43
C GLU A 89 17.26 30.77 -7.76
N ASP A 90 18.30 31.08 -8.52
CA ASP A 90 18.21 31.69 -9.85
C ASP A 90 17.51 30.76 -10.86
N VAL A 91 17.86 29.48 -10.85
CA VAL A 91 17.19 28.45 -11.68
C VAL A 91 15.78 28.22 -11.18
N LEU A 92 15.59 28.16 -9.84
CA LEU A 92 14.27 27.95 -9.25
C LEU A 92 13.29 29.10 -9.56
N SER A 93 13.76 30.34 -9.54
CA SER A 93 12.93 31.50 -9.87
C SER A 93 12.43 31.44 -11.32
N LYS A 94 13.29 31.07 -12.26
CA LYS A 94 12.90 30.86 -13.66
C LYS A 94 11.94 29.69 -13.84
N ILE A 95 12.07 28.61 -13.06
CA ILE A 95 11.09 27.51 -13.06
C ILE A 95 9.72 28.02 -12.62
N LYS A 96 9.66 28.88 -11.59
CA LYS A 96 8.40 29.47 -11.10
C LYS A 96 7.71 30.39 -12.10
N GLU A 97 8.46 30.95 -13.05
CA GLU A 97 7.92 31.78 -14.15
C GLU A 97 7.32 30.96 -15.29
N ILE A 98 7.57 29.64 -15.33
CA ILE A 98 7.03 28.76 -16.38
C ILE A 98 5.49 28.72 -16.28
N PRO A 99 4.74 29.01 -17.38
CA PRO A 99 3.29 28.99 -17.34
C PRO A 99 2.72 27.65 -16.91
N GLY A 100 1.90 27.67 -15.85
CA GLY A 100 1.26 26.52 -15.24
C GLY A 100 1.92 26.05 -13.92
N VAL A 101 3.10 26.54 -13.58
CA VAL A 101 3.73 26.30 -12.30
C VAL A 101 3.05 27.20 -11.26
N LYS A 102 2.51 26.59 -10.21
CA LYS A 102 1.98 27.27 -9.02
C LYS A 102 3.08 27.52 -8.01
N ASN A 103 3.92 26.50 -7.79
CA ASN A 103 5.06 26.56 -6.90
C ASN A 103 6.11 25.52 -7.32
N ALA A 104 7.34 25.69 -6.89
CA ALA A 104 8.43 24.75 -7.13
C ALA A 104 9.33 24.65 -5.91
N LEU A 105 9.79 23.43 -5.61
CA LEU A 105 10.73 23.11 -4.56
C LEU A 105 11.94 22.43 -5.19
N MET A 106 13.12 22.93 -4.91
CA MET A 106 14.37 22.29 -5.26
C MET A 106 15.00 21.66 -4.03
N THR A 107 15.42 20.42 -4.16
CA THR A 107 15.98 19.63 -3.06
C THR A 107 17.25 18.91 -3.53
N TYR A 108 18.34 19.10 -2.80
CA TYR A 108 19.51 18.22 -2.85
C TYR A 108 19.47 17.32 -1.63
N GLY A 109 19.96 16.09 -1.72
CA GLY A 109 19.95 15.17 -0.57
C GLY A 109 21.07 14.15 -0.62
N THR A 110 21.61 13.85 0.55
CA THR A 110 22.58 12.76 0.76
C THR A 110 22.38 12.16 2.13
N ASP A 111 22.76 10.89 2.27
CA ASP A 111 22.74 10.21 3.57
C ASP A 111 24.04 10.50 4.29
N GLU A 112 23.94 11.13 5.48
CA GLU A 112 25.07 11.57 6.26
C GLU A 112 24.92 11.25 7.74
N LYS A 113 26.04 11.33 8.46
CA LYS A 113 26.04 11.25 9.91
C LYS A 113 25.90 12.65 10.50
N ILE A 114 24.95 12.79 11.40
CA ILE A 114 24.66 14.02 12.12
C ILE A 114 25.06 13.81 13.58
N TYR A 115 25.84 14.74 14.11
CA TYR A 115 26.41 14.64 15.47
C TYR A 115 25.90 15.75 16.37
N TYR A 116 25.66 15.39 17.62
CA TYR A 116 25.49 16.33 18.72
C TYR A 116 26.29 15.82 19.92
N LEU A 117 27.39 16.50 20.23
CA LEU A 117 28.34 16.05 21.28
C LEU A 117 28.74 14.57 21.10
N SER A 118 28.39 13.71 22.05
CA SER A 118 28.62 12.26 21.97
C SER A 118 27.53 11.47 21.24
N GLN A 119 26.39 12.11 20.93
CA GLN A 119 25.29 11.47 20.19
C GLN A 119 25.55 11.55 18.70
N LYS A 120 25.21 10.47 18.00
CA LYS A 120 25.26 10.42 16.53
C LYS A 120 24.03 9.70 15.97
N SER A 121 23.57 10.15 14.84
CA SER A 121 22.53 9.47 14.07
C SER A 121 22.87 9.52 12.59
N SER A 122 22.66 8.42 11.88
CA SER A 122 22.61 8.46 10.42
C SER A 122 21.24 8.97 10.00
N GLY A 123 21.21 9.86 9.04
CA GLY A 123 19.99 10.45 8.52
C GLY A 123 20.24 11.11 7.17
N LYS A 124 19.16 11.53 6.52
CA LYS A 124 19.22 12.23 5.24
C LYS A 124 19.34 13.72 5.47
N VAL A 125 20.42 14.33 5.01
CA VAL A 125 20.55 15.78 4.98
C VAL A 125 19.97 16.26 3.66
N GLN A 126 18.99 17.15 3.72
CA GLN A 126 18.33 17.70 2.54
C GLN A 126 18.47 19.23 2.53
N ALA A 127 19.18 19.75 1.56
CA ALA A 127 19.18 21.17 1.27
C ALA A 127 17.93 21.51 0.44
N VAL A 128 17.12 22.44 0.95
CA VAL A 128 15.80 22.75 0.40
C VAL A 128 15.64 24.23 0.14
N SER A 129 14.83 24.56 -0.87
CA SER A 129 14.41 25.94 -1.10
C SER A 129 13.30 26.36 -0.12
N GLN A 130 13.03 27.65 -0.01
CA GLN A 130 12.05 28.23 0.89
C GLN A 130 10.63 27.63 0.76
N SER A 131 10.30 27.09 -0.40
CA SER A 131 8.98 26.51 -0.69
C SER A 131 8.71 25.17 0.02
N VAL A 132 9.63 24.63 0.81
CA VAL A 132 9.52 23.29 1.41
C VAL A 132 8.28 23.11 2.27
N ALA A 133 7.99 24.06 3.16
CA ALA A 133 6.83 23.98 4.07
C ALA A 133 5.50 23.94 3.32
N ASN A 134 5.39 24.71 2.23
CA ASN A 134 4.16 24.80 1.43
C ASN A 134 3.91 23.56 0.55
N ILE A 135 4.98 22.94 0.07
CA ILE A 135 4.88 21.80 -0.86
C ILE A 135 4.79 20.49 -0.11
N LYS A 136 5.63 20.29 0.94
CA LYS A 136 5.69 19.04 1.71
C LYS A 136 4.68 18.95 2.86
N GLN A 137 3.84 19.99 3.09
CA GLN A 137 2.81 20.02 4.14
C GLN A 137 3.33 19.53 5.51
N GLN A 138 4.47 20.07 5.94
CA GLN A 138 5.08 19.70 7.20
C GLN A 138 4.38 20.38 8.37
N ARG A 139 4.19 19.62 9.44
CA ARG A 139 3.68 20.16 10.70
C ARG A 139 4.85 20.57 11.59
N LEU A 140 4.94 21.86 11.87
CA LEU A 140 5.86 22.38 12.88
C LEU A 140 5.38 21.91 14.26
N LEU A 141 6.25 21.26 15.01
CA LEU A 141 5.97 20.79 16.38
C LEU A 141 6.52 21.74 17.40
N GLU A 142 7.76 22.24 17.19
CA GLU A 142 8.47 23.09 18.14
C GLU A 142 9.43 24.02 17.41
N GLY A 143 9.67 25.21 17.96
CA GLY A 143 10.57 26.20 17.41
C GLY A 143 9.97 27.00 16.26
N GLU A 144 10.82 27.44 15.33
CA GLU A 144 10.47 28.26 14.18
C GLU A 144 10.79 27.51 12.88
N GLY A 145 9.99 27.73 11.83
CA GLY A 145 10.30 27.25 10.49
C GLY A 145 11.34 28.13 9.79
N PHE A 146 11.79 27.70 8.60
CA PHE A 146 12.65 28.58 7.79
C PHE A 146 11.90 29.85 7.40
N ASP A 147 12.41 30.97 7.82
CA ASP A 147 11.97 32.29 7.34
C ASP A 147 12.71 32.69 6.06
N SER A 148 12.27 33.79 5.45
CA SER A 148 12.93 34.32 4.25
C SER A 148 14.33 34.91 4.55
N GLU A 149 14.61 35.27 5.80
CA GLU A 149 15.90 35.85 6.19
C GLU A 149 16.97 34.75 6.29
N ALA A 150 16.64 33.58 6.85
CA ALA A 150 17.56 32.43 6.90
C ALA A 150 18.11 32.04 5.51
N PHE A 151 17.27 32.16 4.47
CA PHE A 151 17.71 31.90 3.09
C PHE A 151 18.54 33.06 2.52
N LYS A 152 18.15 34.30 2.77
CA LYS A 152 18.88 35.48 2.25
C LYS A 152 20.24 35.65 2.91
N ASN A 153 20.31 35.44 4.21
CA ASN A 153 21.53 35.61 5.01
C ASN A 153 22.45 34.39 4.93
N GLN A 154 22.05 33.33 4.24
CA GLN A 154 22.80 32.07 4.16
C GLN A 154 23.14 31.50 5.55
N GLU A 155 22.20 31.56 6.48
CA GLU A 155 22.43 31.12 7.84
C GLU A 155 22.63 29.60 7.93
N GLN A 156 23.53 29.19 8.82
CA GLN A 156 23.76 27.78 9.14
C GLN A 156 22.72 27.33 10.17
N VAL A 157 21.49 27.13 9.70
CA VAL A 157 20.37 26.67 10.51
C VAL A 157 19.83 25.35 9.97
N THR A 158 19.27 24.55 10.86
CA THR A 158 18.68 23.26 10.52
C THR A 158 17.32 23.08 11.17
N TYR A 159 16.49 22.35 10.48
CA TYR A 159 15.12 21.99 10.82
C TYR A 159 15.06 20.46 10.87
N LEU A 160 14.88 19.88 12.06
CA LEU A 160 15.01 18.44 12.26
C LEU A 160 13.65 17.73 12.26
N GLU A 161 13.60 16.59 11.60
CA GLU A 161 12.48 15.67 11.75
C GLU A 161 12.47 15.11 13.19
N LYS A 162 11.26 14.89 13.74
CA LYS A 162 11.06 14.50 15.14
C LYS A 162 11.88 13.29 15.58
N THR A 163 11.92 12.23 14.76
CA THR A 163 12.67 10.99 15.09
C THR A 163 14.17 11.22 15.17
N LEU A 164 14.70 12.09 14.31
CA LEU A 164 16.10 12.51 14.35
C LEU A 164 16.37 13.36 15.58
N TYR A 165 15.48 14.32 15.86
CA TYR A 165 15.58 15.20 17.02
C TYR A 165 15.57 14.39 18.34
N ASP A 166 14.62 13.49 18.53
CA ASP A 166 14.50 12.64 19.72
C ASP A 166 15.75 11.74 19.90
N THR A 167 16.38 11.33 18.79
CA THR A 167 17.62 10.54 18.83
C THR A 167 18.82 11.36 19.28
N LEU A 168 18.96 12.61 18.81
CA LEU A 168 20.09 13.50 19.14
C LEU A 168 19.89 14.21 20.47
N PHE A 169 18.65 14.51 20.84
CA PHE A 169 18.27 15.27 22.03
C PHE A 169 17.24 14.50 22.89
N PRO A 170 17.65 13.42 23.57
CA PRO A 170 16.71 12.60 24.37
C PRO A 170 16.02 13.37 25.50
N LYS A 171 16.55 14.55 25.89
CA LYS A 171 15.96 15.44 26.92
C LYS A 171 15.00 16.47 26.35
N GLY A 172 14.84 16.55 25.02
CA GLY A 172 13.98 17.53 24.36
C GLY A 172 14.47 18.98 24.41
N ASP A 173 15.76 19.22 24.67
CA ASP A 173 16.34 20.54 24.86
C ASP A 173 17.23 21.01 23.70
N GLY A 174 16.90 20.59 22.47
CA GLY A 174 17.77 20.77 21.29
C GLY A 174 17.60 22.12 20.58
N ILE A 175 16.48 22.82 20.74
CA ILE A 175 16.26 24.11 20.07
C ILE A 175 17.31 25.14 20.51
N GLY A 176 17.90 25.84 19.54
CA GLY A 176 18.97 26.81 19.75
C GLY A 176 20.37 26.21 19.91
N LYS A 177 20.50 24.88 20.03
CA LYS A 177 21.79 24.17 20.06
C LYS A 177 22.30 23.87 18.65
N TYR A 178 23.55 23.48 18.56
CA TYR A 178 24.22 23.20 17.28
C TYR A 178 24.43 21.72 17.07
N VAL A 179 24.02 21.23 15.94
CA VAL A 179 24.37 19.89 15.42
C VAL A 179 25.44 20.02 14.35
N GLU A 180 26.26 19.01 14.19
CA GLU A 180 27.35 19.00 13.22
C GLU A 180 26.98 18.09 12.03
N VAL A 181 27.12 18.61 10.81
CA VAL A 181 26.99 17.90 9.55
C VAL A 181 28.25 18.11 8.76
N MET A 182 28.99 17.03 8.46
CA MET A 182 30.29 17.10 7.73
C MET A 182 31.26 18.16 8.29
N GLY A 183 31.39 18.22 9.61
CA GLY A 183 32.29 19.20 10.26
C GLY A 183 31.75 20.63 10.34
N ASN A 184 30.55 20.88 9.85
CA ASN A 184 29.93 22.23 9.88
C ASN A 184 28.82 22.29 10.93
N PRO A 185 28.82 23.32 11.80
CA PRO A 185 27.80 23.49 12.83
C PRO A 185 26.53 24.12 12.22
N PHE A 186 25.38 23.54 12.56
CA PHE A 186 24.05 24.05 12.21
C PHE A 186 23.23 24.28 13.47
N LYS A 187 22.69 25.48 13.65
CA LYS A 187 21.80 25.80 14.76
C LYS A 187 20.43 25.16 14.51
N VAL A 188 19.96 24.37 15.45
CA VAL A 188 18.59 23.79 15.42
C VAL A 188 17.59 24.90 15.73
N ILE A 189 16.74 25.25 14.75
CA ILE A 189 15.74 26.30 14.90
C ILE A 189 14.33 25.74 15.07
N GLY A 190 14.06 24.52 14.62
CA GLY A 190 12.74 23.92 14.73
C GLY A 190 12.74 22.42 14.55
N VAL A 191 11.61 21.84 14.97
CA VAL A 191 11.29 20.41 14.86
C VAL A 191 9.99 20.27 14.09
N PHE A 192 9.99 19.39 13.11
CA PHE A 192 8.81 19.10 12.32
C PHE A 192 8.45 17.62 12.34
N GLU A 193 7.19 17.36 12.03
CA GLU A 193 6.69 16.02 11.74
C GLU A 193 6.26 15.97 10.27
N SER A 194 6.73 14.95 9.57
CA SER A 194 6.28 14.72 8.20
C SER A 194 4.86 14.21 8.21
N THR A 195 3.96 14.90 7.50
CA THR A 195 2.58 14.44 7.29
C THR A 195 2.48 13.48 6.11
N GLU A 196 3.52 13.38 5.30
CA GLU A 196 3.63 12.34 4.28
C GLU A 196 3.95 11.01 4.95
N GLN A 197 2.91 10.36 5.49
CA GLN A 197 3.03 9.01 6.03
C GLN A 197 3.22 8.03 4.88
N SER A 198 4.34 7.37 4.86
CA SER A 198 4.74 6.45 3.80
C SER A 198 4.89 5.03 4.35
N GLY A 199 3.80 4.29 4.40
CA GLY A 199 3.80 2.85 4.59
C GLY A 199 4.55 2.33 5.83
N LEU A 200 5.20 1.19 5.71
CA LEU A 200 6.01 0.55 6.77
C LEU A 200 7.19 1.41 7.26
N THR A 201 7.58 2.43 6.51
CA THR A 201 8.63 3.40 6.88
C THR A 201 8.06 4.73 7.38
N ALA A 202 6.75 4.83 7.53
CA ALA A 202 6.08 6.01 8.05
C ALA A 202 6.63 6.40 9.43
N GLY A 203 7.20 7.59 9.53
CA GLY A 203 7.74 8.12 10.78
C GLY A 203 9.17 7.71 11.13
N SER A 204 9.91 7.04 10.24
CA SER A 204 11.29 6.60 10.51
C SER A 204 12.38 7.28 9.66
N GLU A 205 12.04 8.10 8.69
CA GLU A 205 13.06 8.85 7.96
C GLU A 205 13.63 9.97 8.82
N LYS A 206 14.86 9.75 9.28
CA LYS A 206 15.64 10.75 10.01
C LYS A 206 16.14 11.81 9.02
N VAL A 207 15.47 12.95 8.96
CA VAL A 207 15.77 14.01 8.00
C VAL A 207 16.16 15.29 8.71
N ALA A 208 17.24 15.91 8.24
CA ALA A 208 17.65 17.26 8.59
C ALA A 208 17.52 18.16 7.36
N TYR A 209 16.73 19.22 7.43
CA TYR A 209 16.65 20.22 6.38
C TYR A 209 17.63 21.36 6.66
N ILE A 210 18.33 21.81 5.61
CA ILE A 210 19.21 22.97 5.62
C ILE A 210 18.82 23.89 4.46
N PRO A 211 19.14 25.20 4.50
CA PRO A 211 18.92 26.08 3.37
C PRO A 211 19.67 25.63 2.10
N LEU A 212 19.04 25.78 0.93
CA LEU A 212 19.56 25.34 -0.36
C LEU A 212 20.98 25.85 -0.65
N GLN A 213 21.26 27.09 -0.28
CA GLN A 213 22.55 27.76 -0.52
C GLN A 213 23.72 27.10 0.24
N GLN A 214 23.41 26.43 1.38
CA GLN A 214 24.43 25.71 2.15
C GLN A 214 24.93 24.45 1.46
N TRP A 215 24.18 23.91 0.51
CA TRP A 215 24.57 22.69 -0.22
C TRP A 215 25.93 22.85 -0.91
N HIS A 216 26.05 23.85 -1.76
CA HIS A 216 27.28 24.09 -2.52
C HIS A 216 28.49 24.33 -1.60
N ARG A 217 28.28 24.98 -0.46
CA ARG A 217 29.36 25.29 0.49
C ARG A 217 29.90 24.03 1.20
N ILE A 218 29.05 23.03 1.46
CA ILE A 218 29.39 21.88 2.31
C ILE A 218 29.60 20.62 1.47
N PHE A 219 28.82 20.46 0.43
CA PHE A 219 28.76 19.26 -0.40
C PHE A 219 29.24 19.47 -1.83
N ASP A 220 30.09 20.48 -2.08
CA ASP A 220 30.58 20.83 -3.43
C ASP A 220 31.30 19.65 -4.12
N THR A 221 31.94 18.79 -3.35
CA THR A 221 32.62 17.59 -3.85
C THR A 221 31.69 16.44 -4.23
N ILE A 222 30.42 16.52 -3.86
CA ILE A 222 29.43 15.48 -4.13
C ILE A 222 28.69 15.82 -5.42
N ASN A 223 28.92 15.01 -6.45
CA ASN A 223 28.28 15.18 -7.77
C ASN A 223 26.82 14.68 -7.75
N VAL A 224 25.94 15.42 -7.08
CA VAL A 224 24.52 15.11 -6.89
C VAL A 224 23.67 16.10 -7.67
N SER A 225 22.68 15.59 -8.40
CA SER A 225 21.67 16.39 -9.09
C SER A 225 20.53 16.76 -8.14
N PRO A 226 19.91 17.94 -8.31
CA PRO A 226 18.73 18.28 -7.57
C PRO A 226 17.52 17.45 -7.99
N GLU A 227 16.61 17.21 -7.06
CA GLU A 227 15.24 16.83 -7.32
C GLU A 227 14.39 18.11 -7.35
N VAL A 228 13.59 18.29 -8.37
CA VAL A 228 12.69 19.45 -8.49
C VAL A 228 11.24 18.97 -8.38
N THR A 229 10.57 19.32 -7.29
CA THR A 229 9.14 19.07 -7.13
C THR A 229 8.37 20.28 -7.62
N VAL A 230 7.51 20.07 -8.61
CA VAL A 230 6.70 21.13 -9.23
C VAL A 230 5.24 20.96 -8.82
N GLN A 231 4.62 22.04 -8.35
CA GLN A 231 3.19 22.09 -8.05
C GLN A 231 2.45 22.86 -9.14
N THR A 232 1.33 22.32 -9.60
CA THR A 232 0.45 22.96 -10.58
C THR A 232 -0.89 23.36 -9.96
N HIS A 233 -1.65 24.21 -10.65
CA HIS A 233 -3.01 24.57 -10.23
C HIS A 233 -4.02 23.43 -10.48
N LYS A 234 -3.80 22.62 -11.52
CA LYS A 234 -4.67 21.50 -11.91
C LYS A 234 -3.84 20.23 -12.10
N ALA A 235 -4.39 19.10 -11.72
CA ALA A 235 -3.74 17.79 -11.91
C ALA A 235 -3.49 17.46 -13.38
N ASP A 236 -4.38 17.86 -14.28
CA ASP A 236 -4.28 17.58 -15.72
C ASP A 236 -3.07 18.27 -16.38
N ASP A 237 -2.58 19.36 -15.78
CA ASP A 237 -1.44 20.12 -16.32
C ASP A 237 -0.09 19.55 -15.87
N LEU A 238 -0.06 18.62 -14.89
CA LEU A 238 1.16 18.09 -14.26
C LEU A 238 2.19 17.61 -15.29
N LYS A 239 1.81 16.69 -16.16
CA LYS A 239 2.72 16.12 -17.17
C LYS A 239 3.26 17.17 -18.14
N LYS A 240 2.39 18.09 -18.58
CA LYS A 240 2.75 19.15 -19.52
C LYS A 240 3.73 20.16 -18.91
N VAL A 241 3.46 20.54 -17.67
CA VAL A 241 4.31 21.49 -16.93
C VAL A 241 5.63 20.83 -16.56
N ALA A 242 5.60 19.59 -16.06
CA ALA A 242 6.80 18.83 -15.77
C ALA A 242 7.74 18.69 -16.98
N LYS A 243 7.17 18.45 -18.18
CA LYS A 243 7.95 18.40 -19.41
C LYS A 243 8.64 19.73 -19.70
N LYS A 244 7.93 20.86 -19.59
CA LYS A 244 8.52 22.19 -19.79
C LYS A 244 9.66 22.48 -18.80
N VAL A 245 9.47 22.09 -17.53
CA VAL A 245 10.49 22.23 -16.49
C VAL A 245 11.70 21.33 -16.80
N SER A 246 11.45 20.08 -17.21
CA SER A 246 12.52 19.16 -17.63
C SER A 246 13.30 19.69 -18.82
N ASP A 247 12.62 20.20 -19.83
CA ASP A 247 13.26 20.78 -21.03
C ASP A 247 14.13 21.98 -20.65
N TYR A 248 13.66 22.85 -19.76
CA TYR A 248 14.43 23.97 -19.23
C TYR A 248 15.68 23.51 -18.46
N LEU A 249 15.54 22.53 -17.56
CA LEU A 249 16.66 22.00 -16.78
C LEU A 249 17.68 21.28 -17.66
N ASN A 250 17.23 20.56 -18.67
CA ASN A 250 18.12 19.87 -19.63
C ASN A 250 18.95 20.85 -20.47
N GLN A 251 18.48 22.07 -20.71
CA GLN A 251 19.26 23.11 -21.37
C GLN A 251 20.44 23.59 -20.53
N GLN A 252 20.39 23.42 -19.20
CA GLN A 252 21.50 23.79 -18.30
C GLN A 252 22.55 22.67 -18.18
N MET A 253 22.28 21.50 -18.75
CA MET A 253 23.11 20.31 -18.61
C MET A 253 23.92 20.01 -19.87
N SER A 254 25.12 19.47 -19.69
CA SER A 254 25.90 18.89 -20.78
C SER A 254 25.22 17.62 -21.32
N GLN A 255 25.38 17.33 -22.60
CA GLN A 255 24.88 16.11 -23.21
C GLN A 255 25.50 14.87 -22.55
N SER A 256 24.64 13.98 -22.05
CA SER A 256 25.05 12.73 -21.42
C SER A 256 23.98 11.64 -21.63
N ASP A 257 24.19 10.45 -21.07
CA ASP A 257 23.18 9.38 -21.06
C ASP A 257 22.10 9.62 -20.00
N TYR A 258 22.17 10.74 -19.27
CA TYR A 258 21.22 11.17 -18.25
C TYR A 258 20.45 12.39 -18.73
N MET A 259 19.25 12.59 -18.19
CA MET A 259 18.42 13.77 -18.43
C MET A 259 17.48 14.04 -17.24
N PHE A 260 17.05 15.29 -17.14
CA PHE A 260 15.93 15.61 -16.26
C PHE A 260 14.61 15.16 -16.89
N GLY A 261 13.76 14.55 -16.08
CA GLY A 261 12.42 14.14 -16.48
C GLY A 261 11.63 13.56 -15.34
N VAL A 262 10.41 13.18 -15.64
CA VAL A 262 9.59 12.41 -14.73
C VAL A 262 9.93 10.93 -14.93
N LEU A 263 10.20 10.23 -13.85
CA LEU A 263 10.47 8.79 -13.92
C LEU A 263 9.34 8.06 -14.64
N ASN A 264 9.72 7.20 -15.56
CA ASN A 264 8.75 6.33 -16.22
C ASN A 264 8.22 5.30 -15.23
N LEU A 265 7.02 5.57 -14.73
CA LEU A 265 6.36 4.69 -13.77
C LEU A 265 5.91 3.36 -14.37
N GLN A 266 5.85 3.22 -15.70
CA GLN A 266 5.36 1.99 -16.33
C GLN A 266 6.23 0.77 -16.00
N GLU A 267 7.55 0.92 -16.04
CA GLU A 267 8.44 -0.18 -15.67
C GLU A 267 8.37 -0.47 -14.17
N PHE A 268 8.29 0.56 -13.35
CA PHE A 268 8.08 0.40 -11.92
C PHE A 268 6.72 -0.22 -11.59
N GLU A 269 5.65 0.20 -12.28
CA GLU A 269 4.33 -0.42 -12.17
C GLU A 269 4.38 -1.91 -12.54
N ARG A 270 5.07 -2.28 -13.62
CA ARG A 270 5.27 -3.69 -14.01
C ARG A 270 6.04 -4.49 -12.94
N GLN A 271 7.09 -3.90 -12.36
CA GLN A 271 7.83 -4.55 -11.27
C GLN A 271 6.97 -4.72 -10.03
N LEU A 272 6.19 -3.70 -9.64
CA LEU A 272 5.21 -3.80 -8.56
C LEU A 272 4.13 -4.83 -8.86
N GLU A 273 3.61 -4.88 -10.09
CA GLU A 273 2.65 -5.89 -10.51
C GLU A 273 3.22 -7.30 -10.38
N ASN A 274 4.45 -7.53 -10.80
CA ASN A 274 5.11 -8.83 -10.68
C ASN A 274 5.33 -9.23 -9.22
N LEU A 275 5.77 -8.31 -8.35
CA LEU A 275 5.91 -8.54 -6.91
C LEU A 275 4.55 -8.83 -6.27
N ASN A 276 3.54 -8.03 -6.59
CA ASN A 276 2.18 -8.21 -6.09
C ASN A 276 1.59 -9.54 -6.54
N LYS A 277 1.81 -9.95 -7.80
CA LYS A 277 1.38 -11.24 -8.33
C LYS A 277 2.06 -12.40 -7.59
N SER A 278 3.35 -12.29 -7.32
CA SER A 278 4.08 -13.30 -6.54
C SER A 278 3.53 -13.41 -5.11
N ASN A 279 3.38 -12.28 -4.42
CA ASN A 279 2.80 -12.22 -3.08
C ASN A 279 1.36 -12.74 -3.06
N PHE A 280 0.56 -12.38 -4.07
CA PHE A 280 -0.80 -12.88 -4.21
C PHE A 280 -0.86 -14.41 -4.35
N VAL A 281 0.00 -15.01 -5.18
CA VAL A 281 0.05 -16.47 -5.35
C VAL A 281 0.40 -17.18 -4.04
N LEU A 282 1.38 -16.67 -3.29
CA LEU A 282 1.76 -17.22 -2.00
C LEU A 282 0.62 -17.15 -0.99
N LEU A 283 0.02 -15.97 -0.85
CA LEU A 283 -1.04 -15.73 0.14
C LEU A 283 -2.36 -16.42 -0.24
N ALA A 284 -2.69 -16.46 -1.54
CA ALA A 284 -3.83 -17.23 -2.05
C ALA A 284 -3.65 -18.74 -1.83
N GLY A 285 -2.40 -19.23 -1.90
CA GLY A 285 -2.07 -20.61 -1.53
C GLY A 285 -2.43 -20.92 -0.09
N ILE A 286 -2.04 -20.06 0.85
CA ILE A 286 -2.36 -20.21 2.28
C ILE A 286 -3.87 -20.14 2.52
N ALA A 287 -4.55 -19.17 1.91
CA ALA A 287 -6.00 -19.03 2.01
C ALA A 287 -6.74 -20.25 1.43
N SER A 288 -6.22 -20.83 0.33
CA SER A 288 -6.78 -22.06 -0.27
C SER A 288 -6.71 -23.26 0.67
N ILE A 289 -5.62 -23.40 1.42
CA ILE A 289 -5.51 -24.45 2.46
C ILE A 289 -6.58 -24.25 3.54
N SER A 290 -6.77 -23.02 4.01
CA SER A 290 -7.81 -22.70 5.00
C SER A 290 -9.21 -23.02 4.48
N LEU A 291 -9.49 -22.71 3.22
CA LEU A 291 -10.74 -23.02 2.54
C LEU A 291 -10.96 -24.53 2.34
N LEU A 292 -9.90 -25.28 2.03
CA LEU A 292 -9.96 -26.76 1.95
C LEU A 292 -10.32 -27.36 3.32
N VAL A 293 -9.69 -26.90 4.38
CA VAL A 293 -10.01 -27.34 5.77
C VAL A 293 -11.46 -27.02 6.12
N GLY A 294 -11.90 -25.78 5.81
CA GLY A 294 -13.28 -25.37 5.99
C GLY A 294 -14.28 -26.22 5.17
N GLY A 295 -13.94 -26.51 3.91
CA GLY A 295 -14.72 -27.38 3.02
C GLY A 295 -14.85 -28.84 3.53
N ILE A 296 -13.75 -29.42 4.01
CA ILE A 296 -13.77 -30.73 4.68
C ILE A 296 -14.67 -30.69 5.93
N GLY A 297 -14.63 -29.60 6.69
CA GLY A 297 -15.53 -29.37 7.81
C GLY A 297 -17.01 -29.39 7.38
N VAL A 298 -17.35 -28.66 6.30
CA VAL A 298 -18.71 -28.68 5.73
C VAL A 298 -19.10 -30.10 5.30
N MET A 299 -18.23 -30.83 4.61
CA MET A 299 -18.50 -32.19 4.20
C MET A 299 -18.79 -33.11 5.40
N ASN A 300 -17.99 -33.02 6.46
CA ASN A 300 -18.17 -33.82 7.66
C ASN A 300 -19.51 -33.53 8.36
N ILE A 301 -19.90 -32.25 8.47
CA ILE A 301 -21.19 -31.87 9.04
C ILE A 301 -22.36 -32.40 8.20
N MET A 302 -22.26 -32.22 6.89
CA MET A 302 -23.27 -32.70 5.98
C MET A 302 -23.43 -34.24 6.06
N LEU A 303 -22.33 -34.99 6.21
CA LEU A 303 -22.39 -36.45 6.43
C LEU A 303 -23.11 -36.82 7.70
N VAL A 304 -22.84 -36.10 8.82
CA VAL A 304 -23.53 -36.31 10.09
C VAL A 304 -25.02 -35.92 9.97
N SER A 305 -25.31 -34.78 9.31
CA SER A 305 -26.69 -34.34 9.07
C SER A 305 -27.49 -35.39 8.25
N VAL A 306 -26.86 -36.02 7.25
CA VAL A 306 -27.49 -37.10 6.49
C VAL A 306 -27.83 -38.31 7.38
N THR A 307 -26.92 -38.71 8.29
CA THR A 307 -27.16 -39.82 9.21
C THR A 307 -28.24 -39.50 10.22
N GLU A 308 -28.24 -38.30 10.81
CA GLU A 308 -29.28 -37.83 11.75
C GLU A 308 -30.68 -37.75 11.11
N ARG A 309 -30.76 -37.48 9.79
CA ARG A 309 -32.00 -37.33 9.02
C ARG A 309 -32.34 -38.54 8.14
N THR A 310 -31.68 -39.69 8.38
CA THR A 310 -31.86 -40.88 7.54
C THR A 310 -33.31 -41.29 7.42
N ARG A 311 -34.09 -41.28 8.54
CA ARG A 311 -35.50 -41.64 8.56
C ARG A 311 -36.37 -40.63 7.79
N GLU A 312 -36.11 -39.32 7.89
CA GLU A 312 -36.83 -38.29 7.12
C GLU A 312 -36.62 -38.47 5.61
N ILE A 313 -35.36 -38.75 5.20
CA ILE A 313 -35.02 -39.05 3.80
C ILE A 313 -35.74 -40.31 3.32
N GLY A 314 -35.80 -41.34 4.17
CA GLY A 314 -36.53 -42.59 3.91
C GLY A 314 -38.01 -42.34 3.65
N ILE A 315 -38.68 -41.56 4.50
CA ILE A 315 -40.11 -41.20 4.36
C ILE A 315 -40.34 -40.43 3.05
N LYS A 316 -39.51 -39.41 2.74
CA LYS A 316 -39.62 -38.65 1.48
C LYS A 316 -39.49 -39.56 0.25
N LYS A 317 -38.57 -40.52 0.28
CA LYS A 317 -38.38 -41.47 -0.81
C LYS A 317 -39.51 -42.49 -0.92
N ALA A 318 -40.06 -42.97 0.20
CA ALA A 318 -41.20 -43.84 0.21
C ALA A 318 -42.46 -43.15 -0.36
N LEU A 319 -42.60 -41.82 -0.17
CA LEU A 319 -43.62 -40.96 -0.79
C LEU A 319 -43.34 -40.61 -2.26
N GLY A 320 -42.27 -41.16 -2.89
CA GLY A 320 -42.01 -41.02 -4.31
C GLY A 320 -41.00 -39.90 -4.67
N ALA A 321 -40.27 -39.32 -3.71
CA ALA A 321 -39.25 -38.31 -4.03
C ALA A 321 -38.11 -38.90 -4.89
N ARG A 322 -37.88 -38.27 -6.04
CA ARG A 322 -36.81 -38.67 -6.97
C ARG A 322 -35.43 -38.38 -6.39
N ARG A 323 -34.42 -39.22 -6.71
CA ARG A 323 -33.01 -39.00 -6.28
C ARG A 323 -32.50 -37.57 -6.55
N LYS A 324 -32.88 -36.99 -7.67
CA LYS A 324 -32.47 -35.60 -8.04
C LYS A 324 -33.00 -34.56 -7.06
N ILE A 325 -34.18 -34.76 -6.47
CA ILE A 325 -34.79 -33.82 -5.53
C ILE A 325 -34.00 -33.83 -4.21
N ILE A 326 -33.68 -35.01 -3.68
CA ILE A 326 -32.90 -35.17 -2.45
C ILE A 326 -31.47 -34.61 -2.67
N LEU A 327 -30.82 -34.96 -3.80
CA LEU A 327 -29.48 -34.42 -4.13
C LEU A 327 -29.50 -32.90 -4.17
N LYS A 328 -30.48 -32.29 -4.88
CA LYS A 328 -30.59 -30.83 -4.99
C LYS A 328 -30.80 -30.17 -3.63
N GLN A 329 -31.63 -30.76 -2.75
CA GLN A 329 -31.92 -30.24 -1.41
C GLN A 329 -30.62 -30.14 -0.58
N PHE A 330 -29.86 -31.24 -0.46
CA PHE A 330 -28.60 -31.25 0.32
C PHE A 330 -27.50 -30.41 -0.30
N LEU A 331 -27.44 -30.32 -1.64
CA LEU A 331 -26.48 -29.46 -2.32
C LEU A 331 -26.76 -27.97 -2.06
N ILE A 332 -28.03 -27.56 -2.11
CA ILE A 332 -28.45 -26.19 -1.77
C ILE A 332 -28.11 -25.88 -0.32
N GLU A 333 -28.35 -26.82 0.62
CA GLU A 333 -27.99 -26.65 2.03
C GLU A 333 -26.49 -26.41 2.22
N ALA A 334 -25.63 -27.17 1.55
CA ALA A 334 -24.19 -26.97 1.58
C ALA A 334 -23.76 -25.60 1.01
N VAL A 335 -24.33 -25.20 -0.14
CA VAL A 335 -24.03 -23.90 -0.76
C VAL A 335 -24.51 -22.73 0.12
N ILE A 336 -25.68 -22.83 0.75
CA ILE A 336 -26.15 -21.78 1.65
C ILE A 336 -25.23 -21.67 2.86
N LEU A 337 -24.78 -22.77 3.44
CA LEU A 337 -23.88 -22.79 4.58
C LEU A 337 -22.53 -22.14 4.23
N THR A 338 -21.96 -22.45 3.06
CA THR A 338 -20.70 -21.85 2.60
C THR A 338 -20.86 -20.38 2.22
N LEU A 339 -22.00 -19.99 1.64
CA LEU A 339 -22.29 -18.58 1.34
C LEU A 339 -22.48 -17.75 2.61
N MET A 340 -23.15 -18.28 3.63
CA MET A 340 -23.25 -17.59 4.92
C MET A 340 -21.88 -17.37 5.54
N GLY A 341 -21.04 -18.40 5.57
CA GLY A 341 -19.65 -18.27 5.99
C GLY A 341 -18.88 -17.25 5.14
N GLY A 342 -19.11 -17.25 3.81
CA GLY A 342 -18.53 -16.31 2.88
C GLY A 342 -18.92 -14.86 3.15
N VAL A 343 -20.21 -14.58 3.36
CA VAL A 343 -20.70 -13.22 3.66
C VAL A 343 -20.11 -12.71 4.99
N ILE A 344 -20.09 -13.55 6.02
CA ILE A 344 -19.45 -13.18 7.30
C ILE A 344 -17.95 -12.98 7.09
N GLY A 345 -17.30 -13.83 6.31
CA GLY A 345 -15.89 -13.71 5.92
C GLY A 345 -15.60 -12.40 5.17
N VAL A 346 -16.47 -11.98 4.25
CA VAL A 346 -16.38 -10.69 3.55
C VAL A 346 -16.41 -9.54 4.56
N ILE A 347 -17.37 -9.54 5.48
CA ILE A 347 -17.50 -8.48 6.50
C ILE A 347 -16.25 -8.46 7.40
N ALA A 348 -15.80 -9.61 7.86
CA ALA A 348 -14.58 -9.72 8.68
C ALA A 348 -13.33 -9.29 7.90
N GLY A 349 -13.23 -9.63 6.62
CA GLY A 349 -12.14 -9.24 5.72
C GLY A 349 -12.11 -7.73 5.47
N ILE A 350 -13.25 -7.10 5.26
CA ILE A 350 -13.39 -5.64 5.13
C ILE A 350 -12.94 -4.96 6.43
N ALA A 351 -13.42 -5.42 7.58
CA ALA A 351 -13.08 -4.83 8.87
C ALA A 351 -11.58 -4.98 9.19
N SER A 352 -11.01 -6.18 8.99
CA SER A 352 -9.59 -6.44 9.24
C SER A 352 -8.70 -5.73 8.22
N GLY A 353 -9.06 -5.72 6.93
CA GLY A 353 -8.36 -4.99 5.89
C GLY A 353 -8.31 -3.49 6.16
N PHE A 354 -9.44 -2.89 6.57
CA PHE A 354 -9.49 -1.49 6.98
C PHE A 354 -8.59 -1.21 8.19
N ALA A 355 -8.67 -2.03 9.24
CA ALA A 355 -7.85 -1.84 10.44
C ALA A 355 -6.34 -1.95 10.14
N ILE A 356 -5.93 -2.93 9.32
CA ILE A 356 -4.53 -3.15 8.96
C ILE A 356 -4.03 -2.02 8.06
N THR A 357 -4.77 -1.63 7.02
CA THR A 357 -4.36 -0.54 6.12
C THR A 357 -4.26 0.79 6.86
N GLN A 358 -5.16 1.05 7.82
CA GLN A 358 -5.08 2.24 8.66
C GLN A 358 -3.83 2.21 9.57
N SER A 359 -3.49 1.07 10.15
CA SER A 359 -2.28 0.92 10.97
C SER A 359 -0.99 1.07 10.16
N LEU A 360 -1.01 0.72 8.88
CA LEU A 360 0.11 0.88 7.95
C LEU A 360 0.11 2.24 7.24
N ALA A 361 -0.85 3.11 7.54
CA ALA A 361 -1.07 4.39 6.86
C ALA A 361 -1.23 4.26 5.33
N TYR A 362 -1.82 3.16 4.86
CA TYR A 362 -2.17 2.96 3.46
C TYR A 362 -3.60 3.43 3.20
N PRO A 363 -3.91 3.94 1.99
CA PRO A 363 -5.28 4.18 1.59
C PRO A 363 -6.04 2.86 1.55
N TYR A 364 -7.21 2.81 2.21
CA TYR A 364 -8.06 1.64 2.12
C TYR A 364 -8.79 1.60 0.78
N ILE A 365 -8.60 0.52 0.02
CA ILE A 365 -9.23 0.30 -1.27
C ILE A 365 -9.99 -1.02 -1.22
N LEU A 366 -11.33 -0.95 -1.38
CA LEU A 366 -12.17 -2.13 -1.48
C LEU A 366 -12.33 -2.53 -2.94
N SER A 367 -11.77 -3.67 -3.30
CA SER A 367 -11.96 -4.28 -4.62
C SER A 367 -13.28 -5.04 -4.68
N LEU A 368 -14.27 -4.50 -5.38
CA LEU A 368 -15.54 -5.19 -5.63
C LEU A 368 -15.34 -6.51 -6.40
N PHE A 369 -14.29 -6.56 -7.23
CA PHE A 369 -13.91 -7.78 -7.94
C PHE A 369 -13.48 -8.89 -6.96
N SER A 370 -12.68 -8.55 -5.94
CA SER A 370 -12.24 -9.53 -4.94
C SER A 370 -13.43 -10.08 -4.12
N VAL A 371 -14.40 -9.24 -3.78
CA VAL A 371 -15.62 -9.66 -3.11
C VAL A 371 -16.41 -10.63 -3.96
N PHE A 372 -16.62 -10.30 -5.25
CA PHE A 372 -17.35 -11.17 -6.18
C PHE A 372 -16.67 -12.52 -6.37
N VAL A 373 -15.36 -12.52 -6.61
CA VAL A 373 -14.55 -13.74 -6.77
C VAL A 373 -14.60 -14.59 -5.52
N SER A 374 -14.51 -13.99 -4.33
CA SER A 374 -14.58 -14.71 -3.05
C SER A 374 -15.91 -15.40 -2.84
N LEU A 375 -17.03 -14.74 -3.14
CA LEU A 375 -18.37 -15.34 -3.05
C LEU A 375 -18.59 -16.46 -4.07
N LEU A 376 -18.08 -16.27 -5.31
CA LEU A 376 -18.11 -17.31 -6.33
C LEU A 376 -17.33 -18.56 -5.87
N PHE A 377 -16.16 -18.34 -5.24
CA PHE A 377 -15.36 -19.42 -4.69
C PHE A 377 -16.08 -20.16 -3.56
N CYS A 378 -16.83 -19.46 -2.70
CA CYS A 378 -17.69 -20.08 -1.69
C CYS A 378 -18.73 -21.02 -2.33
N CYS A 379 -19.37 -20.58 -3.42
CA CYS A 379 -20.30 -21.43 -4.15
C CYS A 379 -19.63 -22.71 -4.69
N ILE A 380 -18.42 -22.59 -5.28
CA ILE A 380 -17.67 -23.72 -5.79
C ILE A 380 -17.32 -24.69 -4.65
N ILE A 381 -16.83 -24.20 -3.52
CA ILE A 381 -16.52 -25.00 -2.32
C ILE A 381 -17.77 -25.72 -1.81
N GLY A 382 -18.90 -25.00 -1.71
CA GLY A 382 -20.17 -25.58 -1.30
C GLY A 382 -20.62 -26.73 -2.21
N VAL A 383 -20.48 -26.57 -3.53
CA VAL A 383 -20.81 -27.63 -4.48
C VAL A 383 -19.84 -28.79 -4.38
N VAL A 384 -18.53 -28.56 -4.38
CA VAL A 384 -17.50 -29.62 -4.37
C VAL A 384 -17.59 -30.47 -3.10
N PHE A 385 -17.63 -29.85 -1.93
CA PHE A 385 -17.65 -30.56 -0.66
C PHE A 385 -19.06 -31.02 -0.24
N GLY A 386 -20.12 -30.38 -0.76
CA GLY A 386 -21.51 -30.78 -0.56
C GLY A 386 -21.94 -31.95 -1.46
N LEU A 387 -21.25 -32.18 -2.59
CA LEU A 387 -21.65 -33.17 -3.58
C LEU A 387 -21.61 -34.61 -3.00
N LEU A 388 -20.54 -34.99 -2.31
CA LEU A 388 -20.37 -36.34 -1.76
C LEU A 388 -21.46 -36.69 -0.72
N PRO A 389 -21.74 -35.85 0.31
CA PRO A 389 -22.85 -36.08 1.22
C PRO A 389 -24.23 -36.13 0.52
N ALA A 390 -24.45 -35.21 -0.45
CA ALA A 390 -25.73 -35.17 -1.18
C ALA A 390 -25.96 -36.41 -2.03
N VAL A 391 -24.91 -36.93 -2.68
CA VAL A 391 -24.98 -38.21 -3.42
C VAL A 391 -25.26 -39.36 -2.47
N LYS A 392 -24.60 -39.40 -1.29
CA LYS A 392 -24.83 -40.44 -0.27
C LYS A 392 -26.30 -40.43 0.22
N ALA A 393 -26.82 -39.24 0.58
CA ALA A 393 -28.23 -39.06 0.96
C ALA A 393 -29.19 -39.50 -0.15
N SER A 394 -28.91 -39.14 -1.39
CA SER A 394 -29.75 -39.48 -2.54
C SER A 394 -29.80 -40.98 -2.87
N LYS A 395 -28.81 -41.77 -2.45
CA LYS A 395 -28.69 -43.22 -2.72
C LYS A 395 -29.25 -44.09 -1.59
N LEU A 396 -29.64 -43.53 -0.43
CA LEU A 396 -30.23 -44.29 0.69
C LEU A 396 -31.42 -45.11 0.23
N ASP A 397 -31.53 -46.40 0.68
CA ASP A 397 -32.66 -47.24 0.42
C ASP A 397 -33.80 -46.85 1.38
N PRO A 398 -35.06 -46.65 0.91
CA PRO A 398 -36.19 -46.30 1.77
C PRO A 398 -36.46 -47.34 2.87
N ILE A 399 -36.29 -48.64 2.57
CA ILE A 399 -36.57 -49.72 3.51
C ILE A 399 -35.53 -49.75 4.62
N GLU A 400 -34.24 -49.65 4.27
CA GLU A 400 -33.16 -49.56 5.26
C GLU A 400 -33.24 -48.28 6.09
N ALA A 401 -33.56 -47.15 5.45
CA ALA A 401 -33.68 -45.85 6.13
C ALA A 401 -34.81 -45.78 7.15
N LEU A 402 -35.90 -46.52 6.92
CA LEU A 402 -37.04 -46.61 7.87
C LEU A 402 -36.79 -47.59 9.03
N ARG A 403 -35.85 -48.54 8.90
CA ARG A 403 -35.41 -49.47 9.95
C ARG A 403 -34.32 -48.90 10.87
N PHE A 404 -33.78 -47.75 10.52
CA PHE A 404 -32.77 -47.07 11.32
C PHE A 404 -33.43 -46.47 12.56
N GLU A 405 -33.07 -46.96 13.76
CA GLU A 405 -33.45 -46.39 15.06
C GLU A 405 -32.56 -45.20 15.42
#